data_2c00742c6dde84fad32a41c0455f84f6
#
_entry.id   2c00742c6dde84fad32a41c0455f84f6
#
_cell.length_a   1.000
_cell.length_b   1.000
_cell.length_c   1.000
_cell.angle_alpha   90.00
_cell.angle_beta   90.00
_cell.angle_gamma   90.00
#
_symmetry.space_group_name_H-M   'P 1'
#
loop_
_entity.id
_entity.type
_entity.pdbx_description
1 polymer ?
#
loop_
_entity_poly.entity_id
_entity_poly.type
_entity_poly.pdbx_seq_one_letter_code
_entity_poly.pdbx_strand_id
1 'polypeptide(L)'
;VTPHALVAWAIVGSMHVVGLAMLLALYRLLKGPSVPDRILALDTLFVAAIAQLMLFGMHLGTAVYFEAALVIAMLGFVGTVVLSKYVLRRDIVE
;
A
#
# COMPACT_ATOMS: atom_id res chain seq x y z
N VAL A 1 -6.10 3.09 31.86
CA VAL A 1 -5.52 3.30 30.53
C VAL A 1 -6.03 4.64 30.00
N THR A 2 -5.12 5.51 29.65
CA THR A 2 -5.47 6.81 29.10
C THR A 2 -5.86 6.68 27.63
N PRO A 3 -6.69 7.59 27.10
CA PRO A 3 -6.99 7.61 25.66
C PRO A 3 -5.75 7.70 24.78
N HIS A 4 -4.74 8.47 25.23
CA HIS A 4 -3.47 8.57 24.49
C HIS A 4 -2.73 7.24 24.42
N ALA A 5 -2.69 6.51 25.52
CA ALA A 5 -2.04 5.20 25.54
C ALA A 5 -2.78 4.22 24.65
N LEU A 6 -4.11 4.27 24.65
CA LEU A 6 -4.92 3.37 23.81
C LEU A 6 -4.66 3.64 22.34
N VAL A 7 -4.62 4.91 21.94
CA VAL A 7 -4.35 5.29 20.56
C VAL A 7 -2.94 4.88 20.16
N ALA A 8 -1.95 5.09 21.02
CA ALA A 8 -0.57 4.71 20.73
C ALA A 8 -0.44 3.21 20.49
N TRP A 9 -1.07 2.39 21.33
CA TRP A 9 -1.06 0.94 21.15
C TRP A 9 -1.76 0.54 19.86
N ALA A 10 -2.88 1.19 19.53
CA ALA A 10 -3.62 0.89 18.32
C ALA A 10 -2.77 1.21 17.08
N ILE A 11 -2.05 2.32 17.08
CA ILE A 11 -1.20 2.70 15.96
C ILE A 11 -0.07 1.69 15.77
N VAL A 12 0.62 1.34 16.83
CA VAL A 12 1.75 0.39 16.75
C VAL A 12 1.25 -0.99 16.31
N GLY A 13 0.13 -1.45 16.88
CA GLY A 13 -0.46 -2.71 16.50
C GLY A 13 -0.87 -2.73 15.03
N SER A 14 -1.48 -1.64 14.56
CA SER A 14 -1.88 -1.52 13.17
C SER A 14 -0.68 -1.53 12.23
N MET A 15 0.42 -0.89 12.63
CA MET A 15 1.64 -0.90 11.83
C MET A 15 2.17 -2.31 11.62
N HIS A 16 2.13 -3.14 12.66
CA HIS A 16 2.55 -4.53 12.54
C HIS A 16 1.62 -5.34 11.65
N VAL A 17 0.32 -5.15 11.80
CA VAL A 17 -0.67 -5.85 10.97
C VAL A 17 -0.52 -5.47 9.51
N VAL A 18 -0.36 -4.19 9.22
CA VAL A 18 -0.17 -3.72 7.84
C VAL A 18 1.15 -4.24 7.28
N GLY A 19 2.21 -4.27 8.11
CA GLY A 19 3.49 -4.85 7.71
C GLY A 19 3.34 -6.30 7.30
N LEU A 20 2.60 -7.08 8.08
CA LEU A 20 2.34 -8.48 7.74
C LEU A 20 1.55 -8.58 6.43
N ALA A 21 0.57 -7.72 6.23
CA ALA A 21 -0.21 -7.70 5.00
C ALA A 21 0.68 -7.39 3.80
N MET A 22 1.65 -6.49 3.97
CA MET A 22 2.61 -6.18 2.90
C MET A 22 3.47 -7.39 2.55
N LEU A 23 3.92 -8.14 3.55
CA LEU A 23 4.69 -9.36 3.30
C LEU A 23 3.87 -10.40 2.54
N LEU A 24 2.60 -10.57 2.91
CA LEU A 24 1.72 -11.49 2.22
C LEU A 24 1.47 -11.05 0.78
N ALA A 25 1.29 -9.75 0.56
CA ALA A 25 1.09 -9.21 -0.79
C ALA A 25 2.36 -9.38 -1.62
N LEU A 26 3.52 -9.18 -1.03
CA LEU A 26 4.80 -9.39 -1.72
C LEU A 26 4.97 -10.85 -2.12
N TYR A 27 4.63 -11.77 -1.22
CA TYR A 27 4.66 -13.19 -1.56
C TYR A 27 3.77 -13.49 -2.77
N ARG A 28 2.56 -12.93 -2.77
CA ARG A 28 1.64 -13.13 -3.88
C ARG A 28 2.17 -12.53 -5.18
N LEU A 29 2.82 -11.38 -5.08
CA LEU A 29 3.42 -10.72 -6.24
C LEU A 29 4.50 -11.60 -6.87
N LEU A 30 5.33 -12.24 -6.05
CA LEU A 30 6.41 -13.08 -6.53
C LEU A 30 5.93 -14.45 -7.03
N LYS A 31 4.87 -14.98 -6.44
CA LYS A 31 4.37 -16.33 -6.73
C LYS A 31 3.09 -16.34 -7.55
N GLY A 32 2.54 -15.19 -7.86
CA GLY A 32 1.27 -15.12 -8.58
C GLY A 32 1.29 -15.93 -9.88
N PRO A 33 0.28 -16.77 -10.10
CA PRO A 33 0.26 -17.65 -11.26
C PRO A 33 -0.01 -16.91 -12.57
N SER A 34 -0.64 -15.75 -12.52
CA SER A 34 -0.98 -14.98 -13.71
C SER A 34 -0.61 -13.52 -13.55
N VAL A 35 -0.54 -12.80 -14.66
CA VAL A 35 -0.25 -11.37 -14.63
C VAL A 35 -1.33 -10.58 -13.89
N PRO A 36 -2.64 -10.83 -14.10
CA PRO A 36 -3.66 -10.14 -13.32
C PRO A 36 -3.52 -10.33 -11.82
N ASP A 37 -3.17 -11.54 -11.37
CA ASP A 37 -2.95 -11.80 -9.94
C ASP A 37 -1.81 -10.95 -9.40
N ARG A 38 -0.74 -10.80 -10.18
CA ARG A 38 0.41 -9.99 -9.77
C ARG A 38 0.05 -8.51 -9.72
N ILE A 39 -0.77 -8.04 -10.64
CA ILE A 39 -1.22 -6.65 -10.64
C ILE A 39 -2.07 -6.37 -9.40
N LEU A 40 -2.95 -7.29 -9.04
CA LEU A 40 -3.75 -7.15 -7.83
C LEU A 40 -2.88 -7.11 -6.58
N ALA A 41 -1.85 -7.96 -6.53
CA ALA A 41 -0.92 -7.97 -5.41
C ALA A 41 -0.14 -6.67 -5.32
N LEU A 42 0.28 -6.12 -6.46
CA LEU A 42 0.99 -4.85 -6.50
C LEU A 42 0.09 -3.72 -6.03
N ASP A 43 -1.17 -3.71 -6.46
CA ASP A 43 -2.14 -2.71 -6.02
C ASP A 43 -2.34 -2.78 -4.50
N THR A 44 -2.44 -3.99 -3.96
CA THR A 44 -2.55 -4.20 -2.52
C THR A 44 -1.31 -3.66 -1.80
N LEU A 45 -0.12 -3.87 -2.37
CA LEU A 45 1.11 -3.31 -1.80
C LEU A 45 1.09 -1.79 -1.76
N PHE A 46 0.61 -1.14 -2.82
CA PHE A 46 0.50 0.31 -2.85
C PHE A 46 -0.45 0.82 -1.76
N VAL A 47 -1.62 0.19 -1.63
CA VAL A 47 -2.58 0.58 -0.60
C VAL A 47 -1.99 0.37 0.80
N ALA A 48 -1.34 -0.76 1.01
CA ALA A 48 -0.72 -1.06 2.31
C ALA A 48 0.42 -0.09 2.61
N ALA A 49 1.20 0.29 1.60
CA ALA A 49 2.28 1.26 1.78
C ALA A 49 1.73 2.63 2.16
N ILE A 50 0.64 3.05 1.54
CA ILE A 50 -0.03 4.31 1.88
C ILE A 50 -0.51 4.27 3.33
N ALA A 51 -1.16 3.18 3.72
CA ALA A 51 -1.64 3.02 5.09
C ALA A 51 -0.48 3.06 6.08
N GLN A 52 0.63 2.40 5.75
CA GLN A 52 1.80 2.35 6.62
C GLN A 52 2.42 3.74 6.80
N LEU A 53 2.53 4.51 5.71
CA LEU A 53 3.05 5.86 5.80
C LEU A 53 2.16 6.76 6.65
N MET A 54 0.85 6.61 6.52
CA MET A 54 -0.08 7.38 7.34
C MET A 54 0.05 7.01 8.81
N LEU A 55 0.21 5.72 9.10
CA LEU A 55 0.41 5.26 10.47
C LEU A 55 1.73 5.79 11.05
N PHE A 56 2.80 5.79 10.26
CA PHE A 56 4.06 6.39 10.69
C PHE A 56 3.90 7.89 10.96
N GLY A 57 3.19 8.59 10.10
CA GLY A 57 2.92 10.00 10.30
C GLY A 57 2.17 10.26 11.59
N MET A 58 1.17 9.43 11.88
CA MET A 58 0.42 9.54 13.13
C MET A 58 1.29 9.23 14.34
N HIS A 59 2.15 8.23 14.21
CA HIS A 59 3.03 7.82 15.30
C HIS A 59 4.05 8.90 15.62
N LEU A 60 4.63 9.53 14.60
CA LEU A 60 5.65 10.56 14.75
C LEU A 60 5.08 11.97 14.89
N GLY A 61 3.79 12.13 14.62
CA GLY A 61 3.15 13.44 14.74
C GLY A 61 3.58 14.43 13.66
N THR A 62 3.84 13.96 12.45
CA THR A 62 4.28 14.82 11.35
C THR A 62 3.43 14.58 10.10
N ALA A 63 3.24 15.64 9.31
CA ALA A 63 2.50 15.58 8.07
C ALA A 63 3.35 15.19 6.87
N VAL A 64 4.67 15.07 7.04
CA VAL A 64 5.56 14.74 5.92
C VAL A 64 5.22 13.38 5.31
N TYR A 65 4.92 12.40 6.15
CA TYR A 65 4.56 11.06 5.68
C TYR A 65 3.22 11.07 4.96
N PHE A 66 2.32 11.95 5.34
CA PHE A 66 1.04 12.09 4.66
C PHE A 66 1.25 12.60 3.23
N GLU A 67 2.15 13.55 3.04
CA GLU A 67 2.48 14.05 1.71
C GLU A 67 3.10 12.95 0.85
N ALA A 68 3.99 12.15 1.42
CA ALA A 68 4.58 11.00 0.72
C ALA A 68 3.51 10.00 0.34
N ALA A 69 2.54 9.76 1.22
CA ALA A 69 1.44 8.85 0.94
C ALA A 69 0.61 9.33 -0.25
N LEU A 70 0.37 10.63 -0.35
CA LEU A 70 -0.37 11.20 -1.48
C LEU A 70 0.36 10.95 -2.80
N VAL A 71 1.68 11.17 -2.81
CA VAL A 71 2.48 10.93 -4.01
C VAL A 71 2.42 9.46 -4.43
N ILE A 72 2.57 8.56 -3.47
CA ILE A 72 2.50 7.13 -3.75
C ILE A 72 1.10 6.73 -4.24
N ALA A 73 0.06 7.33 -3.68
CA ALA A 73 -1.30 7.05 -4.12
C ALA A 73 -1.51 7.44 -5.58
N MET A 74 -0.99 8.59 -5.98
CA MET A 74 -1.10 9.05 -7.36
C MET A 74 -0.32 8.14 -8.31
N LEU A 75 0.93 7.81 -7.94
CA LEU A 75 1.76 6.93 -8.75
C LEU A 75 1.18 5.52 -8.83
N GLY A 76 0.66 5.02 -7.73
CA GLY A 76 0.04 3.69 -7.71
C GLY A 76 -1.20 3.63 -8.57
N PHE A 77 -2.04 4.68 -8.51
CA PHE A 77 -3.23 4.74 -9.33
C PHE A 77 -2.89 4.70 -10.82
N VAL A 78 -1.95 5.55 -11.24
CA VAL A 78 -1.53 5.61 -12.64
C VAL A 78 -0.91 4.27 -13.05
N GLY A 79 -0.04 3.71 -12.21
CA GLY A 79 0.60 2.44 -12.49
C GLY A 79 -0.40 1.30 -12.65
N THR A 80 -1.39 1.23 -11.77
CA THR A 80 -2.40 0.18 -11.84
C THR A 80 -3.25 0.32 -13.10
N VAL A 81 -3.64 1.53 -13.46
CA VAL A 81 -4.42 1.77 -14.67
C VAL A 81 -3.63 1.35 -15.90
N VAL A 82 -2.36 1.76 -15.98
CA VAL A 82 -1.51 1.42 -17.13
C VAL A 82 -1.30 -0.09 -17.23
N LEU A 83 -1.01 -0.75 -16.11
CA LEU A 83 -0.79 -2.20 -16.12
C LEU A 83 -2.06 -2.95 -16.48
N SER A 84 -3.21 -2.51 -15.98
CA SER A 84 -4.49 -3.14 -16.30
C SER A 84 -4.80 -3.01 -17.79
N LYS A 85 -4.54 -1.83 -18.34
CA LYS A 85 -4.75 -1.60 -19.77
C LYS A 85 -3.81 -2.48 -20.60
N TYR A 86 -2.56 -2.61 -20.17
CA TYR A 86 -1.59 -3.45 -20.87
C TYR A 86 -2.05 -4.90 -20.91
N VAL A 87 -2.57 -5.41 -19.80
CA VAL A 87 -3.04 -6.80 -19.73
C VAL A 87 -4.23 -7.01 -20.67
N LEU A 88 -5.15 -6.03 -20.73
CA LEU A 88 -6.34 -6.16 -21.57
C LEU A 88 -6.02 -6.05 -23.06
N ARG A 89 -5.09 -5.18 -23.42
CA ARG A 89 -4.79 -4.89 -24.83
C ARG A 89 -3.41 -5.32 -25.27
N ARG A 90 -2.57 -5.67 -24.34
CA ARG A 90 -1.16 -5.99 -24.59
C ARG A 90 -0.41 -4.84 -25.25
N ASP A 91 -0.90 -3.61 -25.00
CA ASP A 91 -0.32 -2.41 -25.57
C ASP A 91 -0.62 -1.24 -24.62
N ILE A 92 0.43 -0.62 -24.12
CA ILE A 92 0.31 0.47 -23.17
C ILE A 92 -0.16 1.75 -23.86
N VAL A 93 0.24 1.93 -25.11
CA VAL A 93 -0.01 3.15 -25.86
C VAL A 93 -1.44 3.24 -26.33
N GLU A 94 -2.05 2.15 -26.62
CA GLU A 94 -3.40 2.08 -27.10
C GLU A 94 -4.40 2.11 -25.94
#